data_3c7ca08633bbc495882243c82ec52e4b
#
_entry.id   3c7ca08633bbc495882243c82ec52e4b
#
_cell.length_a   1.000
_cell.length_b   1.000
_cell.length_c   1.000
_cell.angle_alpha   90.00
_cell.angle_beta   90.00
_cell.angle_gamma   90.00
#
_symmetry.space_group_name_H-M   'P 1'
#
loop_
_entity.id
_entity.type
_entity.pdbx_description
1 polymer ?
#
loop_
_entity_poly.entity_id
_entity_poly.type
_entity_poly.pdbx_seq_one_letter_code
_entity_poly.pdbx_strand_id
1 'polypeptide(L)'
;MIVAAVPTSQPLVWAMLLTGGLAVFTVAMRWDMSDPRRETRRADVAFWLHLVAAPMIAHPVFQLLGVFEDRLALGTAVIVLLLYLMFALVALAIDRRALLVSSLVYVLYAMSALIRTTGAVELSAALTALVIGAALLSLSAFWQVIRAQLVRRLGALARRLPPIGAMV
;
A
#
# COMPACT_ATOMS: atom_id res chain seq x y z
N MET A 1 36.01 12.94 -9.83
CA MET A 1 35.81 11.71 -9.04
C MET A 1 34.75 10.88 -9.77
N ILE A 2 35.16 9.87 -10.55
CA ILE A 2 34.25 9.02 -11.33
C ILE A 2 33.74 7.98 -10.35
N VAL A 3 32.47 8.12 -9.91
CA VAL A 3 31.75 7.05 -9.21
C VAL A 3 31.53 5.97 -10.26
N ALA A 4 32.33 4.92 -10.24
CA ALA A 4 32.11 3.73 -11.04
C ALA A 4 30.72 3.19 -10.68
N ALA A 5 29.77 3.35 -11.58
CA ALA A 5 28.46 2.72 -11.44
C ALA A 5 28.66 1.21 -11.45
N VAL A 6 28.54 0.58 -10.29
CA VAL A 6 28.47 -0.88 -10.21
C VAL A 6 27.28 -1.30 -11.05
N PRO A 7 27.44 -2.16 -12.06
CA PRO A 7 26.32 -2.64 -12.87
C PRO A 7 25.48 -3.58 -11.98
N THR A 8 24.60 -3.01 -11.19
CA THR A 8 23.62 -3.76 -10.42
C THR A 8 22.54 -4.24 -11.37
N SER A 9 22.36 -5.56 -11.46
CA SER A 9 21.25 -6.12 -12.23
C SER A 9 19.92 -5.59 -11.67
N GLN A 10 19.00 -5.20 -12.55
CA GLN A 10 17.68 -4.66 -12.17
C GLN A 10 16.97 -5.51 -11.09
N PRO A 11 16.93 -6.86 -11.18
CA PRO A 11 16.34 -7.70 -10.14
C PRO A 11 17.00 -7.54 -8.77
N LEU A 12 18.32 -7.33 -8.72
CA LEU A 12 19.03 -7.14 -7.46
C LEU A 12 18.62 -5.81 -6.80
N VAL A 13 18.47 -4.75 -7.58
CA VAL A 13 18.01 -3.44 -7.07
C VAL A 13 16.62 -3.57 -6.46
N TRP A 14 15.69 -4.27 -7.13
CA TRP A 14 14.34 -4.49 -6.62
C TRP A 14 14.33 -5.35 -5.35
N ALA A 15 15.16 -6.38 -5.29
CA ALA A 15 15.31 -7.21 -4.10
C ALA A 15 15.87 -6.42 -2.91
N MET A 16 16.88 -5.58 -3.14
CA MET A 16 17.45 -4.71 -2.11
C MET A 16 16.44 -3.67 -1.62
N LEU A 17 15.67 -3.06 -2.53
CA LEU A 17 14.65 -2.08 -2.19
C LEU A 17 13.52 -2.74 -1.36
N LEU A 18 13.07 -3.93 -1.76
CA LEU A 18 12.04 -4.68 -1.04
C LEU A 18 12.52 -5.09 0.37
N THR A 19 13.74 -5.65 0.48
CA THR A 19 14.30 -6.06 1.78
C THR A 19 14.53 -4.86 2.69
N GLY A 20 15.04 -3.74 2.16
CA GLY A 20 15.17 -2.49 2.88
C GLY A 20 13.82 -1.94 3.34
N GLY A 21 12.82 -1.98 2.47
CA GLY A 21 11.45 -1.56 2.79
C GLY A 21 10.84 -2.40 3.92
N LEU A 22 11.01 -3.72 3.88
CA LEU A 22 10.55 -4.62 4.94
C LEU A 22 11.28 -4.38 6.27
N ALA A 23 12.58 -4.09 6.22
CA ALA A 23 13.34 -3.73 7.41
C ALA A 23 12.83 -2.44 8.03
N VAL A 24 12.65 -1.38 7.22
CA VAL A 24 12.09 -0.09 7.68
C VAL A 24 10.67 -0.28 8.24
N PHE A 25 9.83 -1.07 7.56
CA PHE A 25 8.49 -1.40 8.05
C PHE A 25 8.51 -2.10 9.41
N THR A 26 9.45 -3.05 9.60
CA THR A 26 9.60 -3.75 10.88
C THR A 26 10.00 -2.80 12.01
N VAL A 27 10.91 -1.86 11.73
CA VAL A 27 11.29 -0.80 12.67
C VAL A 27 10.09 0.08 12.98
N ALA A 28 9.35 0.52 11.95
CA ALA A 28 8.14 1.33 12.11
C ALA A 28 7.11 0.64 13.02
N MET A 29 6.87 -0.66 12.84
CA MET A 29 5.98 -1.45 13.69
C MET A 29 6.45 -1.53 15.14
N ARG A 30 7.77 -1.65 15.38
CA ARG A 30 8.33 -1.63 16.75
C ARG A 30 8.07 -0.29 17.44
N TRP A 31 8.23 0.82 16.71
CA TRP A 31 7.95 2.15 17.24
C TRP A 31 6.44 2.34 17.52
N ASP A 32 5.57 1.90 16.63
CA ASP A 32 4.11 1.93 16.86
C ASP A 32 3.69 1.11 18.09
N MET A 33 4.26 -0.09 18.24
CA MET A 33 3.96 -0.95 19.41
C MET A 33 4.51 -0.39 20.71
N SER A 34 5.53 0.48 20.66
CA SER A 34 6.09 1.12 21.86
C SER A 34 5.26 2.32 22.35
N ASP A 35 4.34 2.82 21.53
CA ASP A 35 3.44 3.95 21.84
C ASP A 35 2.03 3.69 21.28
N PRO A 36 1.29 2.70 21.84
CA PRO A 36 -0.02 2.32 21.32
C PRO A 36 -1.07 3.43 21.40
N ARG A 37 -0.93 4.36 22.35
CA ARG A 37 -1.84 5.50 22.54
C ARG A 37 -1.51 6.69 21.65
N ARG A 38 -0.34 6.66 20.99
CA ARG A 38 0.13 7.75 20.11
C ARG A 38 0.25 9.10 20.80
N GLU A 39 0.71 9.10 22.05
CA GLU A 39 0.85 10.30 22.88
C GLU A 39 2.26 10.91 22.80
N THR A 40 3.22 10.21 22.22
CA THR A 40 4.61 10.63 22.15
C THR A 40 5.10 10.84 20.71
N ARG A 41 6.26 11.51 20.56
CA ARG A 41 6.94 11.67 19.25
C ARG A 41 7.29 10.33 18.57
N ARG A 42 7.21 9.21 19.27
CA ARG A 42 7.44 7.88 18.70
C ARG A 42 6.39 7.55 17.65
N ALA A 43 5.15 7.96 17.85
CA ALA A 43 4.08 7.80 16.87
C ALA A 43 4.35 8.57 15.58
N ASP A 44 4.95 9.77 15.68
CA ASP A 44 5.33 10.58 14.51
C ASP A 44 6.47 9.91 13.74
N VAL A 45 7.50 9.43 14.45
CA VAL A 45 8.60 8.68 13.82
C VAL A 45 8.08 7.42 13.13
N ALA A 46 7.20 6.66 13.78
CA ALA A 46 6.57 5.50 13.17
C ALA A 46 5.77 5.85 11.92
N PHE A 47 5.05 6.98 11.92
CA PHE A 47 4.32 7.47 10.75
C PHE A 47 5.26 7.70 9.55
N TRP A 48 6.35 8.45 9.75
CA TRP A 48 7.31 8.73 8.68
C TRP A 48 8.01 7.46 8.18
N LEU A 49 8.36 6.55 9.08
CA LEU A 49 8.94 5.26 8.70
C LEU A 49 7.97 4.42 7.84
N HIS A 50 6.69 4.37 8.20
CA HIS A 50 5.67 3.70 7.37
C HIS A 50 5.51 4.37 6.01
N LEU A 51 5.56 5.70 5.96
CA LEU A 51 5.45 6.46 4.72
C LEU A 51 6.62 6.18 3.76
N VAL A 52 7.83 6.00 4.30
CA VAL A 52 9.01 5.62 3.51
C VAL A 52 8.98 4.14 3.12
N ALA A 53 8.61 3.25 4.06
CA ALA A 53 8.55 1.82 3.81
C ALA A 53 7.53 1.45 2.73
N ALA A 54 6.39 2.16 2.69
CA ALA A 54 5.29 1.85 1.79
C ALA A 54 5.70 1.85 0.30
N PRO A 55 6.32 2.89 -0.28
CA PRO A 55 6.78 2.86 -1.67
C PRO A 55 7.96 1.90 -1.87
N MET A 56 8.84 1.74 -0.88
CA MET A 56 9.95 0.78 -0.96
C MET A 56 9.48 -0.67 -1.06
N ILE A 57 8.29 -0.99 -0.54
CA ILE A 57 7.66 -2.31 -0.66
C ILE A 57 6.80 -2.37 -1.92
N ALA A 58 5.92 -1.40 -2.12
CA ALA A 58 4.96 -1.42 -3.21
C ALA A 58 5.64 -1.40 -4.58
N HIS A 59 6.63 -0.51 -4.78
CA HIS A 59 7.25 -0.36 -6.10
C HIS A 59 7.92 -1.64 -6.62
N PRO A 60 8.81 -2.35 -5.88
CA PRO A 60 9.39 -3.60 -6.36
C PRO A 60 8.34 -4.69 -6.61
N VAL A 61 7.31 -4.77 -5.78
CA VAL A 61 6.26 -5.77 -5.93
C VAL A 61 5.50 -5.55 -7.23
N PHE A 62 5.09 -4.32 -7.53
CA PHE A 62 4.40 -4.01 -8.79
C PHE A 62 5.31 -4.12 -10.02
N GLN A 63 6.61 -3.83 -9.88
CA GLN A 63 7.60 -4.07 -10.94
C GLN A 63 7.74 -5.56 -11.27
N LEU A 64 7.86 -6.41 -10.24
CA LEU A 64 7.96 -7.86 -10.42
C LEU A 64 6.70 -8.48 -11.04
N LEU A 65 5.55 -7.82 -10.91
CA LEU A 65 4.29 -8.23 -11.55
C LEU A 65 4.15 -7.74 -13.00
N GLY A 66 5.16 -7.02 -13.54
CA GLY A 66 5.12 -6.51 -14.91
C GLY A 66 4.06 -5.42 -15.14
N VAL A 67 3.65 -4.70 -14.07
CA VAL A 67 2.59 -3.66 -14.18
C VAL A 67 3.00 -2.52 -15.11
N PHE A 68 4.29 -2.31 -15.31
CA PHE A 68 4.84 -1.25 -16.14
C PHE A 68 5.17 -1.70 -17.58
N GLU A 69 4.83 -2.94 -17.93
CA GLU A 69 4.97 -3.43 -19.30
C GLU A 69 3.86 -2.87 -20.19
N ASP A 70 4.15 -2.65 -21.48
CA ASP A 70 3.26 -1.97 -22.42
C ASP A 70 1.93 -2.68 -22.71
N ARG A 71 1.80 -3.96 -22.33
CA ARG A 71 0.59 -4.77 -22.51
C ARG A 71 0.19 -5.45 -21.21
N LEU A 72 -0.65 -4.79 -20.44
CA LEU A 72 -1.28 -5.41 -19.28
C LEU A 72 -2.36 -6.41 -19.71
N ALA A 73 -2.12 -7.68 -19.44
CA ALA A 73 -3.15 -8.71 -19.55
C ALA A 73 -4.21 -8.52 -18.44
N LEU A 74 -5.45 -8.92 -18.71
CA LEU A 74 -6.54 -8.87 -17.72
C LEU A 74 -6.16 -9.63 -16.43
N GLY A 75 -5.44 -10.74 -16.54
CA GLY A 75 -4.93 -11.49 -15.39
C GLY A 75 -4.00 -10.67 -14.49
N THR A 76 -3.08 -9.90 -15.08
CA THR A 76 -2.19 -9.01 -14.34
C THR A 76 -2.98 -7.91 -13.61
N ALA A 77 -4.00 -7.32 -14.26
CA ALA A 77 -4.85 -6.32 -13.65
C ALA A 77 -5.61 -6.87 -12.43
N VAL A 78 -6.12 -8.11 -12.49
CA VAL A 78 -6.75 -8.79 -11.35
C VAL A 78 -5.76 -9.01 -10.21
N ILE A 79 -4.55 -9.46 -10.51
CA ILE A 79 -3.49 -9.64 -9.48
C ILE A 79 -3.15 -8.31 -8.81
N VAL A 80 -3.02 -7.23 -9.58
CA VAL A 80 -2.79 -5.87 -9.05
C VAL A 80 -3.90 -5.46 -8.08
N LEU A 81 -5.16 -5.71 -8.46
CA LEU A 81 -6.30 -5.39 -7.60
C LEU A 81 -6.29 -6.21 -6.30
N LEU A 82 -6.02 -7.52 -6.39
CA LEU A 82 -5.93 -8.39 -5.22
C LEU A 82 -4.80 -7.95 -4.28
N LEU A 83 -3.65 -7.56 -4.83
CA LEU A 83 -2.53 -7.05 -4.06
C LEU A 83 -2.86 -5.71 -3.39
N TYR A 84 -3.57 -4.83 -4.10
CA TYR A 84 -4.07 -3.59 -3.51
C TYR A 84 -5.01 -3.85 -2.34
N LEU A 85 -5.94 -4.80 -2.47
CA LEU A 85 -6.83 -5.21 -1.39
C LEU A 85 -6.04 -5.79 -0.20
N MET A 86 -5.00 -6.56 -0.46
CA MET A 86 -4.10 -7.05 0.60
C MET A 86 -3.41 -5.90 1.33
N PHE A 87 -2.87 -4.91 0.61
CA PHE A 87 -2.28 -3.72 1.23
C PHE A 87 -3.32 -2.92 2.02
N ALA A 88 -4.56 -2.85 1.53
CA ALA A 88 -5.67 -2.22 2.25
C ALA A 88 -5.97 -2.93 3.59
N LEU A 89 -6.00 -4.27 3.58
CA LEU A 89 -6.20 -5.05 4.81
C LEU A 89 -5.06 -4.85 5.81
N VAL A 90 -3.80 -4.84 5.34
CA VAL A 90 -2.65 -4.55 6.20
C VAL A 90 -2.73 -3.12 6.75
N ALA A 91 -3.00 -2.13 5.91
CA ALA A 91 -3.14 -0.73 6.31
C ALA A 91 -4.25 -0.54 7.37
N LEU A 92 -5.40 -1.21 7.19
CA LEU A 92 -6.50 -1.21 8.16
C LEU A 92 -6.09 -1.87 9.47
N ALA A 93 -5.39 -3.02 9.42
CA ALA A 93 -4.95 -3.74 10.61
C ALA A 93 -4.01 -2.91 11.46
N ILE A 94 -2.99 -2.29 10.84
CA ILE A 94 -1.98 -1.47 11.53
C ILE A 94 -2.42 -0.02 11.76
N ASP A 95 -3.60 0.38 11.23
CA ASP A 95 -4.10 1.75 11.28
C ASP A 95 -3.15 2.78 10.64
N ARG A 96 -2.55 2.42 9.49
CA ARG A 96 -1.62 3.27 8.74
C ARG A 96 -1.99 3.33 7.26
N ARG A 97 -2.53 4.49 6.84
CA ARG A 97 -3.01 4.71 5.46
C ARG A 97 -1.89 4.83 4.42
N ALA A 98 -0.63 4.96 4.85
CA ALA A 98 0.52 5.16 3.97
C ALA A 98 0.66 4.06 2.89
N LEU A 99 0.42 2.79 3.24
CA LEU A 99 0.42 1.67 2.29
C LEU A 99 -0.64 1.81 1.21
N LEU A 100 -1.84 2.31 1.57
CA LEU A 100 -2.92 2.57 0.61
C LEU A 100 -2.56 3.69 -0.36
N VAL A 101 -2.03 4.80 0.16
CA VAL A 101 -1.66 5.94 -0.67
C VAL A 101 -0.57 5.53 -1.67
N SER A 102 0.45 4.81 -1.21
CA SER A 102 1.53 4.35 -2.09
C SER A 102 1.06 3.34 -3.15
N SER A 103 0.22 2.39 -2.78
CA SER A 103 -0.29 1.37 -3.71
C SER A 103 -1.34 1.92 -4.68
N LEU A 104 -2.08 2.98 -4.31
CA LEU A 104 -3.08 3.61 -5.18
C LEU A 104 -2.48 4.12 -6.48
N VAL A 105 -1.27 4.69 -6.44
CA VAL A 105 -0.58 5.20 -7.63
C VAL A 105 -0.42 4.07 -8.67
N TYR A 106 -0.08 2.86 -8.22
CA TYR A 106 0.10 1.70 -9.11
C TYR A 106 -1.22 1.18 -9.66
N VAL A 107 -2.30 1.20 -8.86
CA VAL A 107 -3.65 0.85 -9.34
C VAL A 107 -4.10 1.84 -10.41
N LEU A 108 -3.90 3.14 -10.20
CA LEU A 108 -4.24 4.16 -11.19
C LEU A 108 -3.42 4.02 -12.46
N TYR A 109 -2.13 3.69 -12.33
CA TYR A 109 -1.27 3.41 -13.49
C TYR A 109 -1.77 2.19 -14.26
N ALA A 110 -1.98 1.05 -13.59
CA ALA A 110 -2.48 -0.18 -14.21
C ALA A 110 -3.83 0.04 -14.89
N MET A 111 -4.74 0.77 -14.25
CA MET A 111 -6.05 1.10 -14.81
C MET A 111 -5.91 2.00 -16.04
N SER A 112 -5.04 3.01 -16.01
CA SER A 112 -4.81 3.88 -17.16
C SER A 112 -4.20 3.13 -18.35
N ALA A 113 -3.30 2.19 -18.09
CA ALA A 113 -2.72 1.33 -19.11
C ALA A 113 -3.78 0.40 -19.73
N LEU A 114 -4.64 -0.21 -18.91
CA LEU A 114 -5.73 -1.07 -19.37
C LEU A 114 -6.74 -0.30 -20.25
N ILE A 115 -7.11 0.91 -19.86
CA ILE A 115 -8.02 1.77 -20.63
C ILE A 115 -7.41 2.10 -22.00
N ARG A 116 -6.10 2.41 -22.07
CA ARG A 116 -5.41 2.67 -23.34
C ARG A 116 -5.37 1.47 -24.26
N THR A 117 -5.15 0.26 -23.73
CA THR A 117 -5.05 -0.97 -24.52
C THR A 117 -6.40 -1.45 -25.03
N THR A 118 -7.48 -1.22 -24.29
CA THR A 118 -8.84 -1.65 -24.69
C THR A 118 -9.54 -0.65 -25.62
N GLY A 119 -8.95 0.54 -25.86
CA GLY A 119 -9.59 1.60 -26.63
C GLY A 119 -10.89 2.10 -25.97
N ALA A 120 -11.02 1.89 -24.66
CA ALA A 120 -12.20 2.27 -23.91
C ALA A 120 -12.38 3.80 -23.97
N VAL A 121 -13.55 4.21 -24.39
CA VAL A 121 -13.96 5.58 -24.58
C VAL A 121 -13.87 6.35 -23.25
N GLU A 122 -13.70 7.68 -23.33
CA GLU A 122 -13.61 8.61 -22.18
C GLU A 122 -14.65 8.35 -21.07
N LEU A 123 -15.87 7.94 -21.46
CA LEU A 123 -16.94 7.62 -20.50
C LEU A 123 -16.57 6.44 -19.56
N SER A 124 -15.91 5.39 -20.07
CA SER A 124 -15.53 4.24 -19.22
C SER A 124 -14.41 4.62 -18.25
N ALA A 125 -13.49 5.49 -18.66
CA ALA A 125 -12.46 6.04 -17.80
C ALA A 125 -13.07 6.89 -16.67
N ALA A 126 -14.03 7.75 -17.00
CA ALA A 126 -14.73 8.58 -16.02
C ALA A 126 -15.55 7.74 -15.01
N LEU A 127 -16.29 6.73 -15.48
CA LEU A 127 -17.02 5.81 -14.61
C LEU A 127 -16.08 5.01 -13.70
N THR A 128 -14.97 4.53 -14.23
CA THR A 128 -13.96 3.82 -13.43
C THR A 128 -13.37 4.73 -12.35
N ALA A 129 -12.99 5.96 -12.70
CA ALA A 129 -12.48 6.94 -11.74
C ALA A 129 -13.53 7.28 -10.67
N LEU A 130 -14.80 7.41 -11.05
CA LEU A 130 -15.91 7.65 -10.11
C LEU A 130 -16.06 6.48 -9.13
N VAL A 131 -16.07 5.24 -9.61
CA VAL A 131 -16.21 4.03 -8.77
C VAL A 131 -15.03 3.89 -7.80
N ILE A 132 -13.79 4.07 -8.29
CA ILE A 132 -12.59 4.03 -7.44
C ILE A 132 -12.63 5.16 -6.42
N GLY A 133 -12.95 6.38 -6.84
CA GLY A 133 -13.05 7.53 -5.96
C GLY A 133 -14.13 7.34 -4.88
N ALA A 134 -15.31 6.86 -5.25
CA ALA A 134 -16.39 6.56 -4.31
C ALA A 134 -15.98 5.44 -3.31
N ALA A 135 -15.30 4.39 -3.78
CA ALA A 135 -14.81 3.32 -2.91
C ALA A 135 -13.76 3.83 -1.91
N LEU A 136 -12.83 4.68 -2.35
CA LEU A 136 -11.81 5.29 -1.47
C LEU A 136 -12.43 6.26 -0.46
N LEU A 137 -13.39 7.07 -0.87
CA LEU A 137 -14.13 7.96 0.04
C LEU A 137 -14.91 7.16 1.07
N SER A 138 -15.61 6.09 0.64
CA SER A 138 -16.33 5.19 1.54
C SER A 138 -15.37 4.51 2.52
N LEU A 139 -14.23 3.99 2.04
CA LEU A 139 -13.21 3.41 2.90
C LEU A 139 -12.66 4.42 3.91
N SER A 140 -12.45 5.68 3.48
CA SER A 140 -12.00 6.75 4.37
C SER A 140 -13.03 7.11 5.42
N ALA A 141 -14.31 7.25 5.02
CA ALA A 141 -15.41 7.59 5.92
C ALA A 141 -15.69 6.49 6.96
N PHE A 142 -15.68 5.23 6.52
CA PHE A 142 -15.97 4.07 7.36
C PHE A 142 -14.71 3.39 7.92
N TRP A 143 -13.54 4.03 7.83
CA TRP A 143 -12.26 3.47 8.23
C TRP A 143 -12.28 2.79 9.60
N GLN A 144 -12.74 3.50 10.63
CA GLN A 144 -12.74 2.99 12.00
C GLN A 144 -13.72 1.82 12.18
N VAL A 145 -14.87 1.87 11.53
CA VAL A 145 -15.88 0.80 11.61
C VAL A 145 -15.35 -0.47 10.95
N ILE A 146 -14.80 -0.36 9.74
CA ILE A 146 -14.23 -1.50 9.00
C ILE A 146 -13.02 -2.06 9.75
N ARG A 147 -12.14 -1.19 10.26
CA ARG A 147 -11.00 -1.59 11.08
C ARG A 147 -11.42 -2.34 12.32
N ALA A 148 -12.41 -1.84 13.05
CA ALA A 148 -12.92 -2.51 14.25
C ALA A 148 -13.45 -3.92 13.97
N GLN A 149 -14.13 -4.12 12.85
CA GLN A 149 -14.60 -5.44 12.42
C GLN A 149 -13.44 -6.37 12.03
N LEU A 150 -12.45 -5.85 11.29
CA LEU A 150 -11.27 -6.61 10.87
C LEU A 150 -10.46 -7.08 12.09
N VAL A 151 -10.11 -6.15 12.99
CA VAL A 151 -9.30 -6.46 14.18
C VAL A 151 -10.00 -7.45 15.10
N ARG A 152 -11.33 -7.38 15.25
CA ARG A 152 -12.11 -8.39 16.00
C ARG A 152 -11.98 -9.79 15.41
N ARG A 153 -11.87 -9.93 14.09
CA ARG A 153 -11.70 -11.23 13.41
C ARG A 153 -10.28 -11.78 13.52
N LEU A 154 -9.28 -10.94 13.80
CA LEU A 154 -7.88 -11.35 13.92
C LEU A 154 -7.55 -12.04 15.25
N GLY A 155 -8.47 -12.07 16.22
CA GLY A 155 -8.34 -12.84 17.47
C GLY A 155 -7.06 -12.51 18.25
N ALA A 156 -6.20 -13.50 18.45
CA ALA A 156 -4.96 -13.34 19.23
C ALA A 156 -3.96 -12.33 18.62
N LEU A 157 -3.96 -12.16 17.30
CA LEU A 157 -3.13 -11.18 16.61
C LEU A 157 -3.54 -9.75 16.94
N ALA A 158 -4.80 -9.51 17.27
CA ALA A 158 -5.32 -8.19 17.63
C ALA A 158 -4.55 -7.57 18.82
N ARG A 159 -4.03 -8.38 19.74
CA ARG A 159 -3.25 -7.90 20.90
C ARG A 159 -1.91 -7.28 20.52
N ARG A 160 -1.40 -7.54 19.34
CA ARG A 160 -0.14 -6.99 18.80
C ARG A 160 -0.35 -5.77 17.91
N LEU A 161 -1.60 -5.41 17.66
CA LEU A 161 -1.98 -4.28 16.81
C LEU A 161 -2.29 -3.05 17.65
N PRO A 162 -2.17 -1.83 17.09
CA PRO A 162 -2.60 -0.62 17.76
C PRO A 162 -4.06 -0.72 18.23
N PRO A 163 -4.43 -0.20 19.41
CA PRO A 163 -5.78 -0.29 19.94
C PRO A 163 -6.79 0.35 18.99
N ILE A 164 -8.01 -0.18 18.99
CA ILE A 164 -9.12 0.46 18.31
C ILE A 164 -9.41 1.74 19.08
N GLY A 165 -9.27 2.91 18.44
CA GLY A 165 -9.62 4.18 19.06
C GLY A 165 -11.05 4.12 19.61
N ALA A 166 -11.26 4.59 20.82
CA ALA A 166 -12.61 4.79 21.32
C ALA A 166 -13.33 5.73 20.35
N MET A 167 -14.46 5.27 19.80
CA MET A 167 -15.34 6.17 19.06
C MET A 167 -15.84 7.21 20.07
N VAL A 168 -15.36 8.45 19.89
CA VAL A 168 -15.89 9.62 20.60
C VAL A 168 -17.23 9.99 19.96
#